data_3780bbbcb9cf63f32b87e3f7ed499248
#
_entry.id   3780bbbcb9cf63f32b87e3f7ed499248
#
_cell.length_a   1.000
_cell.length_b   1.000
_cell.length_c   1.000
_cell.angle_alpha   90.00
_cell.angle_beta   90.00
_cell.angle_gamma   90.00
#
_symmetry.space_group_name_H-M   'P 1'
#
loop_
_entity.id
_entity.type
_entity.pdbx_description
1 polymer ?
#
loop_
_entity_poly.entity_id
_entity_poly.type
_entity_poly.pdbx_seq_one_letter_code
_entity_poly.pdbx_strand_id
1 'polypeptide(L)'
;VKVPIAIAALRDGASPELVDLAIKESDNDAAYALWSHVRWTEGDAGSAVTALLEEYGSTGEFEEPFGYSTWLLEDQAEFGAHLPCIPEAEQVYDAMDDIVEWQDNGLDKLPNTRAKGGWGLSEYDDGYTHRQIGVRETTPSGSSKESTVGLAIEVTMPGEYAEEAIPALNVLAAGVDRVVTEALEAGALKPVEACAPPTATQTAGTTSARRFGS
;
A
#
# COMPACT_ATOMS: atom_id res chain seq x y z
N VAL A 1 -2.72 0.76 -6.86
CA VAL A 1 -3.20 2.17 -6.81
C VAL A 1 -4.22 2.41 -5.68
N LYS A 2 -5.14 1.46 -5.38
CA LYS A 2 -6.21 1.67 -4.37
C LYS A 2 -5.68 1.90 -2.95
N VAL A 3 -4.57 1.28 -2.58
CA VAL A 3 -3.97 1.41 -1.25
C VAL A 3 -3.62 2.87 -0.93
N PRO A 4 -2.77 3.57 -1.69
CA PRO A 4 -2.45 4.97 -1.37
C PRO A 4 -3.65 5.92 -1.54
N ILE A 5 -4.58 5.65 -2.46
CA ILE A 5 -5.83 6.43 -2.59
C ILE A 5 -6.67 6.33 -1.31
N ALA A 6 -6.83 5.13 -0.76
CA ALA A 6 -7.60 4.91 0.45
C ALA A 6 -6.97 5.60 1.67
N ILE A 7 -5.64 5.57 1.78
CA ILE A 7 -4.91 6.26 2.87
C ILE A 7 -5.06 7.78 2.74
N ALA A 8 -4.87 8.33 1.54
CA ALA A 8 -5.07 9.76 1.30
C ALA A 8 -6.50 10.19 1.67
N ALA A 9 -7.50 9.40 1.26
CA ALA A 9 -8.89 9.69 1.59
C ALA A 9 -9.19 9.61 3.09
N LEU A 10 -8.57 8.68 3.83
CA LEU A 10 -8.71 8.57 5.30
C LEU A 10 -8.11 9.78 6.02
N ARG A 11 -6.99 10.35 5.53
CA ARG A 11 -6.43 11.60 6.06
C ARG A 11 -7.45 12.73 6.05
N ASP A 12 -8.31 12.74 5.04
CA ASP A 12 -9.35 13.75 4.83
C ASP A 12 -10.72 13.36 5.43
N GLY A 13 -10.77 12.28 6.20
CA GLY A 13 -11.98 11.84 6.89
C GLY A 13 -13.00 11.11 6.01
N ALA A 14 -12.56 10.41 4.96
CA ALA A 14 -13.43 9.55 4.17
C ALA A 14 -14.04 8.41 5.02
N SER A 15 -15.17 7.86 4.53
CA SER A 15 -15.87 6.78 5.20
C SER A 15 -15.05 5.49 5.26
N PRO A 16 -14.87 4.89 6.45
CA PRO A 16 -14.23 3.60 6.63
C PRO A 16 -14.88 2.48 5.80
N GLU A 17 -16.17 2.50 5.59
CA GLU A 17 -16.89 1.48 4.81
C GLU A 17 -16.46 1.50 3.33
N LEU A 18 -16.18 2.68 2.77
CA LEU A 18 -15.66 2.79 1.40
C LEU A 18 -14.25 2.21 1.29
N VAL A 19 -13.43 2.38 2.33
CA VAL A 19 -12.09 1.80 2.38
C VAL A 19 -12.16 0.28 2.39
N ASP A 20 -13.02 -0.30 3.23
CA ASP A 20 -13.21 -1.75 3.29
C ASP A 20 -13.64 -2.31 1.93
N LEU A 21 -14.63 -1.74 1.28
CA LEU A 21 -15.07 -2.15 -0.05
C LEU A 21 -13.96 -2.04 -1.10
N ALA A 22 -13.23 -0.91 -1.12
CA ALA A 22 -12.17 -0.67 -2.09
C ALA A 22 -10.99 -1.63 -1.93
N ILE A 23 -10.65 -2.02 -0.69
CA ILE A 23 -9.49 -2.86 -0.39
C ILE A 23 -9.87 -4.34 -0.38
N LYS A 24 -10.86 -4.75 0.44
CA LYS A 24 -11.22 -6.17 0.60
C LYS A 24 -11.84 -6.74 -0.66
N GLU A 25 -12.80 -6.05 -1.25
CA GLU A 25 -13.56 -6.51 -2.42
C GLU A 25 -12.97 -5.99 -3.74
N SER A 26 -12.01 -5.06 -3.67
CA SER A 26 -11.48 -4.34 -4.83
C SER A 26 -12.56 -3.60 -5.62
N ASP A 27 -13.60 -3.12 -4.92
CA ASP A 27 -14.70 -2.38 -5.53
C ASP A 27 -14.18 -1.11 -6.21
N ASN A 28 -14.57 -0.91 -7.48
CA ASN A 28 -14.12 0.23 -8.27
C ASN A 28 -14.92 1.50 -7.96
N ASP A 29 -16.22 1.35 -7.67
CA ASP A 29 -17.09 2.50 -7.36
C ASP A 29 -16.70 3.09 -6.01
N ALA A 30 -16.40 2.24 -5.01
CA ALA A 30 -15.85 2.67 -3.73
C ALA A 30 -14.49 3.37 -3.89
N ALA A 31 -13.58 2.79 -4.67
CA ALA A 31 -12.29 3.41 -4.95
C ALA A 31 -12.43 4.77 -5.68
N TYR A 32 -13.39 4.88 -6.60
CA TYR A 32 -13.68 6.13 -7.29
C TYR A 32 -14.32 7.17 -6.35
N ALA A 33 -15.14 6.73 -5.41
CA ALA A 33 -15.69 7.61 -4.38
C ALA A 33 -14.58 8.16 -3.46
N LEU A 34 -13.61 7.32 -3.06
CA LEU A 34 -12.42 7.75 -2.30
C LEU A 34 -11.55 8.74 -3.10
N TRP A 35 -11.28 8.44 -4.37
CA TRP A 35 -10.56 9.36 -5.27
C TRP A 35 -11.26 10.72 -5.39
N SER A 36 -12.58 10.69 -5.57
CA SER A 36 -13.41 11.91 -5.68
C SER A 36 -13.41 12.69 -4.37
N HIS A 37 -13.37 12.01 -3.22
CA HIS A 37 -13.27 12.64 -1.91
C HIS A 37 -11.94 13.41 -1.78
N VAL A 38 -10.80 12.76 -2.09
CA VAL A 38 -9.48 13.43 -2.09
C VAL A 38 -9.47 14.63 -3.04
N ARG A 39 -10.01 14.47 -4.25
CA ARG A 39 -10.10 15.59 -5.21
C ARG A 39 -10.93 16.76 -4.68
N TRP A 40 -11.99 16.46 -3.94
CA TRP A 40 -12.85 17.49 -3.34
C TRP A 40 -12.15 18.25 -2.20
N THR A 41 -11.39 17.57 -1.37
CA THR A 41 -10.72 18.13 -0.20
C THR A 41 -9.40 18.84 -0.55
N GLU A 42 -8.59 18.21 -1.40
CA GLU A 42 -7.24 18.66 -1.78
C GLU A 42 -7.17 19.41 -3.11
N GLY A 43 -8.24 19.38 -3.90
CA GLY A 43 -8.31 20.00 -5.22
C GLY A 43 -7.75 19.13 -6.35
N ASP A 44 -6.69 18.37 -6.13
CA ASP A 44 -6.07 17.43 -7.05
C ASP A 44 -5.71 16.12 -6.35
N ALA A 45 -6.45 15.06 -6.68
CA ALA A 45 -6.25 13.75 -6.03
C ALA A 45 -4.91 13.10 -6.44
N GLY A 46 -4.48 13.28 -7.68
CA GLY A 46 -3.21 12.73 -8.16
C GLY A 46 -2.03 13.32 -7.41
N SER A 47 -1.97 14.63 -7.31
CA SER A 47 -0.94 15.34 -6.54
C SER A 47 -0.95 14.97 -5.07
N ALA A 48 -2.13 14.84 -4.45
CA ALA A 48 -2.25 14.47 -3.03
C ALA A 48 -1.74 13.03 -2.77
N VAL A 49 -2.09 12.08 -3.65
CA VAL A 49 -1.60 10.70 -3.55
C VAL A 49 -0.08 10.64 -3.78
N THR A 50 0.45 11.36 -4.77
CA THR A 50 1.90 11.43 -5.02
C THR A 50 2.64 12.02 -3.81
N ALA A 51 2.13 13.11 -3.22
CA ALA A 51 2.72 13.70 -2.02
C ALA A 51 2.75 12.73 -0.83
N LEU A 52 1.69 11.93 -0.64
CA LEU A 52 1.67 10.85 0.35
C LEU A 52 2.79 9.83 0.11
N LEU A 53 3.00 9.41 -1.13
CA LEU A 53 4.07 8.46 -1.45
C LEU A 53 5.45 9.03 -1.14
N GLU A 54 5.70 10.30 -1.52
CA GLU A 54 6.98 10.99 -1.31
C GLU A 54 7.35 11.10 0.17
N GLU A 55 6.39 11.22 1.08
CA GLU A 55 6.62 11.20 2.53
C GLU A 55 7.31 9.91 3.00
N TYR A 56 7.13 8.82 2.26
CA TYR A 56 7.64 7.48 2.59
C TYR A 56 8.65 6.95 1.56
N GLY A 57 9.33 7.85 0.85
CA GLY A 57 10.44 7.50 -0.05
C GLY A 57 10.03 6.84 -1.36
N SER A 58 8.74 6.85 -1.69
CA SER A 58 8.17 6.30 -2.91
C SER A 58 7.72 7.43 -3.83
N THR A 59 7.47 7.13 -5.10
CA THR A 59 6.91 8.10 -6.05
C THR A 59 6.02 7.39 -7.07
N GLY A 60 5.17 8.17 -7.74
CA GLY A 60 4.28 7.69 -8.79
C GLY A 60 3.51 8.83 -9.44
N GLU A 61 3.00 8.59 -10.62
CA GLU A 61 2.12 9.54 -11.30
C GLU A 61 0.69 9.00 -11.25
N PHE A 62 -0.17 9.72 -10.53
CA PHE A 62 -1.57 9.34 -10.36
C PHE A 62 -2.48 10.27 -11.14
N GLU A 63 -3.34 9.67 -11.94
CA GLU A 63 -4.24 10.40 -12.83
C GLU A 63 -5.66 9.82 -12.88
N GLU A 64 -6.59 10.55 -13.46
CA GLU A 64 -7.97 10.08 -13.67
C GLU A 64 -8.16 9.64 -15.13
N PRO A 65 -8.64 8.40 -15.38
CA PRO A 65 -9.00 7.37 -14.39
C PRO A 65 -7.77 6.76 -13.69
N PHE A 66 -7.84 6.59 -12.37
CA PHE A 66 -6.70 6.15 -11.55
C PHE A 66 -6.11 4.78 -11.98
N GLY A 67 -6.82 4.01 -12.79
CA GLY A 67 -6.31 2.77 -13.38
C GLY A 67 -5.15 2.97 -14.35
N TYR A 68 -4.97 4.17 -14.90
CA TYR A 68 -3.86 4.54 -15.80
C TYR A 68 -2.64 5.12 -15.05
N SER A 69 -2.71 5.21 -13.72
CA SER A 69 -1.61 5.71 -12.91
C SER A 69 -0.36 4.85 -13.06
N THR A 70 0.80 5.49 -13.17
CA THR A 70 2.11 4.83 -13.23
C THR A 70 2.73 4.78 -11.84
N TRP A 71 3.06 3.56 -11.39
CA TRP A 71 3.71 3.33 -10.10
C TRP A 71 4.63 2.12 -10.22
N LEU A 72 5.94 2.34 -10.18
CA LEU A 72 6.94 1.30 -10.37
C LEU A 72 6.92 0.26 -9.24
N LEU A 73 7.32 -0.97 -9.53
CA LEU A 73 7.32 -2.05 -8.53
C LEU A 73 8.24 -1.75 -7.34
N GLU A 74 9.40 -1.15 -7.59
CA GLU A 74 10.31 -0.73 -6.53
C GLU A 74 9.69 0.31 -5.61
N ASP A 75 8.98 1.29 -6.16
CA ASP A 75 8.25 2.30 -5.39
C ASP A 75 7.07 1.69 -4.61
N GLN A 76 6.38 0.69 -5.20
CA GLN A 76 5.33 -0.05 -4.49
C GLN A 76 5.89 -0.82 -3.30
N ALA A 77 7.03 -1.48 -3.46
CA ALA A 77 7.68 -2.21 -2.38
C ALA A 77 8.17 -1.26 -1.29
N GLU A 78 8.79 -0.13 -1.65
CA GLU A 78 9.23 0.88 -0.67
C GLU A 78 8.05 1.41 0.15
N PHE A 79 6.97 1.84 -0.50
CA PHE A 79 5.77 2.29 0.19
C PHE A 79 5.14 1.19 1.05
N GLY A 80 5.09 -0.04 0.53
CA GLY A 80 4.59 -1.21 1.25
C GLY A 80 5.32 -1.44 2.57
N ALA A 81 6.65 -1.33 2.60
CA ALA A 81 7.44 -1.50 3.80
C ALA A 81 7.07 -0.50 4.91
N HIS A 82 6.56 0.66 4.56
CA HIS A 82 6.17 1.72 5.49
C HIS A 82 4.69 1.71 5.91
N LEU A 83 3.84 0.88 5.29
CA LEU A 83 2.40 0.87 5.58
C LEU A 83 2.05 0.82 7.07
N PRO A 84 2.66 -0.04 7.90
CA PRO A 84 2.36 -0.07 9.34
C PRO A 84 2.77 1.22 10.08
N CYS A 85 3.56 2.08 9.41
CA CYS A 85 4.08 3.34 9.96
C CYS A 85 3.22 4.55 9.64
N ILE A 86 2.29 4.41 8.72
CA ILE A 86 1.42 5.48 8.28
C ILE A 86 0.22 5.51 9.22
N PRO A 87 0.02 6.57 10.02
CA PRO A 87 -1.03 6.60 11.04
C PRO A 87 -2.42 6.30 10.49
N GLU A 88 -2.71 6.79 9.28
CA GLU A 88 -4.01 6.61 8.63
C GLU A 88 -4.13 5.29 7.87
N ALA A 89 -3.04 4.51 7.77
CA ALA A 89 -3.05 3.25 7.05
C ALA A 89 -3.53 2.05 7.86
N GLU A 90 -3.74 2.16 9.18
CA GLU A 90 -4.13 1.04 10.05
C GLU A 90 -5.32 0.26 9.46
N GLN A 91 -6.39 0.95 9.10
CA GLN A 91 -7.56 0.31 8.51
C GLN A 91 -7.26 -0.33 7.15
N VAL A 92 -6.49 0.35 6.28
CA VAL A 92 -6.11 -0.19 4.97
C VAL A 92 -5.25 -1.44 5.14
N TYR A 93 -4.31 -1.39 6.07
CA TYR A 93 -3.41 -2.50 6.39
C TYR A 93 -4.16 -3.71 6.93
N ASP A 94 -5.14 -3.48 7.82
CA ASP A 94 -6.01 -4.54 8.33
C ASP A 94 -6.93 -5.10 7.24
N ALA A 95 -7.47 -4.25 6.37
CA ALA A 95 -8.28 -4.68 5.25
C ALA A 95 -7.51 -5.54 4.23
N MET A 96 -6.18 -5.36 4.12
CA MET A 96 -5.32 -6.21 3.28
C MET A 96 -5.15 -7.63 3.82
N ASP A 97 -5.48 -7.89 5.09
CA ASP A 97 -5.48 -9.23 5.71
C ASP A 97 -6.85 -9.95 5.56
N ASP A 98 -7.87 -9.24 5.08
CA ASP A 98 -9.25 -9.74 4.98
C ASP A 98 -9.78 -9.59 3.53
N ILE A 99 -8.93 -9.95 2.58
CA ILE A 99 -9.25 -9.93 1.15
C ILE A 99 -10.23 -11.07 0.82
N VAL A 100 -11.20 -10.80 -0.04
CA VAL A 100 -12.16 -11.82 -0.51
C VAL A 100 -11.45 -13.01 -1.16
N GLU A 101 -11.96 -14.22 -0.93
CA GLU A 101 -11.33 -15.50 -1.29
C GLU A 101 -10.82 -15.59 -2.73
N TRP A 102 -11.54 -15.03 -3.70
CA TRP A 102 -11.13 -15.09 -5.09
C TRP A 102 -9.91 -14.21 -5.44
N GLN A 103 -9.53 -13.28 -4.56
CA GLN A 103 -8.30 -12.47 -4.66
C GLN A 103 -7.14 -13.02 -3.82
N ASP A 104 -7.39 -13.99 -2.96
CA ASP A 104 -6.39 -14.63 -2.10
C ASP A 104 -5.46 -15.51 -2.97
N ASN A 105 -4.44 -14.90 -3.55
CA ASN A 105 -3.44 -15.52 -4.43
C ASN A 105 -2.11 -14.74 -4.40
N GLY A 106 -1.06 -15.30 -4.99
CA GLY A 106 0.24 -14.66 -5.08
C GLY A 106 0.85 -14.36 -3.72
N LEU A 107 1.15 -13.07 -3.45
CA LEU A 107 1.75 -12.62 -2.18
C LEU A 107 0.87 -12.90 -0.96
N ASP A 108 -0.44 -12.88 -1.13
CA ASP A 108 -1.41 -13.11 -0.06
C ASP A 108 -1.35 -14.56 0.49
N LYS A 109 -0.83 -15.51 -0.29
CA LYS A 109 -0.57 -16.89 0.13
C LYS A 109 0.70 -17.05 0.97
N LEU A 110 1.53 -16.03 1.07
CA LEU A 110 2.79 -16.12 1.78
C LEU A 110 2.58 -15.94 3.30
N PRO A 111 3.36 -16.64 4.14
CA PRO A 111 3.22 -16.51 5.58
C PRO A 111 3.56 -15.09 6.05
N ASN A 112 2.80 -14.59 7.02
CA ASN A 112 2.97 -13.26 7.61
C ASN A 112 3.01 -12.13 6.57
N THR A 113 2.22 -12.25 5.51
CA THR A 113 2.18 -11.29 4.43
C THR A 113 0.75 -10.85 4.20
N ARG A 114 0.55 -9.55 4.14
CA ARG A 114 -0.70 -8.91 3.73
C ARG A 114 -0.51 -8.34 2.35
N ALA A 115 -1.44 -8.52 1.46
CA ALA A 115 -1.28 -8.06 0.09
C ALA A 115 -2.56 -7.48 -0.51
N LYS A 116 -2.39 -6.63 -1.53
CA LYS A 116 -3.49 -6.13 -2.34
C LYS A 116 -3.17 -6.27 -3.81
N GLY A 117 -4.04 -6.99 -4.50
CA GLY A 117 -3.99 -7.17 -5.94
C GLY A 117 -4.63 -6.03 -6.73
N GLY A 118 -4.17 -5.89 -7.97
CA GLY A 118 -4.77 -5.06 -9.01
C GLY A 118 -4.52 -5.71 -10.37
N TRP A 119 -5.44 -5.55 -11.28
CA TRP A 119 -5.35 -6.17 -12.61
C TRP A 119 -6.02 -5.29 -13.66
N GLY A 120 -5.61 -5.48 -14.91
CA GLY A 120 -6.13 -4.76 -16.05
C GLY A 120 -5.43 -5.15 -17.35
N LEU A 121 -5.95 -4.64 -18.45
CA LEU A 121 -5.26 -4.76 -19.74
C LEU A 121 -3.91 -4.07 -19.66
N SER A 122 -2.88 -4.70 -20.24
CA SER A 122 -1.57 -4.07 -20.38
C SER A 122 -1.63 -2.95 -21.41
N GLU A 123 -1.02 -1.82 -21.11
CA GLU A 123 -0.91 -0.70 -22.05
C GLU A 123 0.19 -0.92 -23.10
N TYR A 124 1.09 -1.89 -22.86
CA TYR A 124 2.29 -2.08 -23.68
C TYR A 124 2.21 -3.28 -24.63
N ASP A 125 1.27 -4.17 -24.38
CA ASP A 125 1.08 -5.39 -25.19
C ASP A 125 -0.39 -5.84 -25.12
N ASP A 126 -0.78 -6.80 -25.97
CA ASP A 126 -2.13 -7.38 -26.00
C ASP A 126 -2.35 -8.38 -24.84
N GLY A 127 -1.76 -8.10 -23.66
CA GLY A 127 -1.82 -8.95 -22.49
C GLY A 127 -2.69 -8.41 -21.38
N TYR A 128 -2.84 -9.23 -20.34
CA TYR A 128 -3.47 -8.87 -19.09
C TYR A 128 -2.44 -8.87 -17.97
N THR A 129 -2.33 -7.77 -17.27
CA THR A 129 -1.37 -7.58 -16.17
C THR A 129 -2.05 -7.79 -14.84
N HIS A 130 -1.43 -8.58 -13.97
CA HIS A 130 -1.79 -8.71 -12.56
C HIS A 130 -0.61 -8.26 -11.71
N ARG A 131 -0.83 -7.29 -10.84
CA ARG A 131 0.15 -6.70 -9.91
C ARG A 131 -0.30 -6.90 -8.47
N GLN A 132 0.67 -7.06 -7.58
CA GLN A 132 0.40 -7.04 -6.14
C GLN A 132 1.44 -6.21 -5.42
N ILE A 133 0.98 -5.40 -4.47
CA ILE A 133 1.77 -4.82 -3.40
C ILE A 133 1.53 -5.65 -2.14
N GLY A 134 2.60 -5.93 -1.39
CA GLY A 134 2.51 -6.69 -0.16
C GLY A 134 3.43 -6.15 0.92
N VAL A 135 3.12 -6.52 2.16
CA VAL A 135 3.90 -6.23 3.35
C VAL A 135 4.13 -7.53 4.09
N ARG A 136 5.37 -7.94 4.24
CA ARG A 136 5.76 -9.11 5.03
C ARG A 136 6.24 -8.67 6.39
N GLU A 137 5.58 -9.14 7.44
CA GLU A 137 6.03 -8.98 8.81
C GLU A 137 7.17 -9.96 9.11
N THR A 138 8.20 -9.49 9.80
CA THR A 138 9.36 -10.30 10.15
C THR A 138 9.97 -9.84 11.47
N THR A 139 10.63 -10.74 12.15
CA THR A 139 11.43 -10.42 13.34
C THR A 139 12.87 -10.82 13.06
N PRO A 140 13.76 -9.85 12.81
CA PRO A 140 15.16 -10.15 12.52
C PRO A 140 15.82 -10.95 13.62
N SER A 141 16.72 -11.87 13.24
CA SER A 141 17.48 -12.70 14.19
C SER A 141 18.22 -11.83 15.21
N GLY A 142 17.94 -12.05 16.49
CA GLY A 142 18.54 -11.29 17.59
C GLY A 142 17.85 -9.96 17.92
N SER A 143 16.75 -9.63 17.23
CA SER A 143 15.88 -8.49 17.56
C SER A 143 14.62 -8.98 18.29
N SER A 144 14.10 -8.16 19.19
CA SER A 144 12.75 -8.30 19.74
C SER A 144 11.76 -7.36 19.07
N LYS A 145 12.21 -6.60 18.07
CA LYS A 145 11.38 -5.64 17.35
C LYS A 145 10.81 -6.29 16.09
N GLU A 146 9.52 -6.10 15.91
CA GLU A 146 8.85 -6.39 14.66
C GLU A 146 9.38 -5.44 13.58
N SER A 147 9.47 -5.93 12.38
CA SER A 147 9.97 -5.20 11.22
C SER A 147 9.22 -5.66 9.99
N THR A 148 9.28 -4.88 8.93
CA THR A 148 8.55 -5.15 7.70
C THR A 148 9.46 -5.15 6.48
N VAL A 149 9.08 -5.94 5.49
CA VAL A 149 9.65 -5.92 4.14
C VAL A 149 8.52 -5.65 3.17
N GLY A 150 8.65 -4.60 2.38
CA GLY A 150 7.71 -4.35 1.30
C GLY A 150 8.00 -5.26 0.11
N LEU A 151 6.93 -5.72 -0.52
CA LEU A 151 6.97 -6.64 -1.64
C LEU A 151 6.13 -6.06 -2.78
N ALA A 152 6.60 -6.23 -4.01
CA ALA A 152 5.78 -5.96 -5.18
C ALA A 152 6.10 -6.97 -6.28
N ILE A 153 5.08 -7.50 -6.92
CA ILE A 153 5.20 -8.43 -8.03
C ILE A 153 4.24 -8.08 -9.15
N GLU A 154 4.64 -8.44 -10.36
CA GLU A 154 3.84 -8.27 -11.56
C GLU A 154 3.99 -9.46 -12.48
N VAL A 155 2.89 -9.88 -13.07
CA VAL A 155 2.85 -10.86 -14.17
C VAL A 155 1.96 -10.30 -15.27
N THR A 156 2.49 -10.27 -16.48
CA THR A 156 1.71 -10.01 -17.70
C THR A 156 1.63 -11.28 -18.53
N MET A 157 0.44 -11.68 -18.89
CA MET A 157 0.16 -12.88 -19.68
C MET A 157 -0.64 -12.51 -20.93
N PRO A 158 -0.41 -13.19 -22.06
CA PRO A 158 -1.35 -13.10 -23.19
C PRO A 158 -2.71 -13.62 -22.74
N GLY A 159 -3.77 -12.85 -22.96
CA GLY A 159 -5.12 -13.21 -22.54
C GLY A 159 -5.97 -11.99 -22.20
N GLU A 160 -7.24 -12.26 -21.92
CA GLU A 160 -8.23 -11.20 -21.63
C GLU A 160 -8.67 -11.20 -20.17
N TYR A 161 -8.21 -12.16 -19.35
CA TYR A 161 -8.72 -12.39 -17.99
C TYR A 161 -7.60 -12.51 -16.97
N ALA A 162 -7.81 -11.87 -15.81
CA ALA A 162 -6.88 -11.87 -14.69
C ALA A 162 -6.57 -13.28 -14.16
N GLU A 163 -7.55 -14.18 -14.21
CA GLU A 163 -7.43 -15.55 -13.70
C GLU A 163 -6.34 -16.37 -14.41
N GLU A 164 -6.04 -16.05 -15.68
CA GLU A 164 -4.99 -16.72 -16.45
C GLU A 164 -3.58 -16.45 -15.89
N ALA A 165 -3.39 -15.31 -15.22
CA ALA A 165 -2.13 -14.92 -14.59
C ALA A 165 -1.92 -15.54 -13.20
N ILE A 166 -2.98 -16.01 -12.51
CA ILE A 166 -2.89 -16.50 -11.13
C ILE A 166 -1.86 -17.62 -10.92
N PRO A 167 -1.78 -18.66 -11.77
CA PRO A 167 -0.76 -19.70 -11.58
C PRO A 167 0.66 -19.16 -11.64
N ALA A 168 0.95 -18.25 -12.58
CA ALA A 168 2.26 -17.63 -12.72
C ALA A 168 2.56 -16.70 -11.54
N LEU A 169 1.57 -15.94 -11.07
CA LEU A 169 1.68 -15.08 -9.91
C LEU A 169 2.01 -15.87 -8.63
N ASN A 170 1.37 -17.04 -8.43
CA ASN A 170 1.66 -17.92 -7.28
C ASN A 170 3.09 -18.48 -7.34
N VAL A 171 3.58 -18.87 -8.53
CA VAL A 171 4.97 -19.34 -8.71
C VAL A 171 5.96 -18.22 -8.44
N LEU A 172 5.69 -17.00 -8.94
CA LEU A 172 6.53 -15.84 -8.71
C LEU A 172 6.58 -15.48 -7.22
N ALA A 173 5.45 -15.44 -6.54
CA ALA A 173 5.36 -15.17 -5.11
C ALA A 173 6.18 -16.18 -4.27
N ALA A 174 6.08 -17.47 -4.57
CA ALA A 174 6.89 -18.50 -3.91
C ALA A 174 8.40 -18.32 -4.17
N GLY A 175 8.78 -17.84 -5.35
CA GLY A 175 10.16 -17.47 -5.68
C GLY A 175 10.65 -16.27 -4.86
N VAL A 176 9.82 -15.25 -4.74
CA VAL A 176 10.09 -14.04 -3.92
C VAL A 176 10.24 -14.41 -2.45
N ASP A 177 9.33 -15.23 -1.90
CA ASP A 177 9.41 -15.70 -0.52
C ASP A 177 10.77 -16.33 -0.20
N ARG A 178 11.24 -17.23 -1.06
CA ARG A 178 12.55 -17.87 -0.90
C ARG A 178 13.69 -16.87 -0.91
N VAL A 179 13.73 -15.98 -1.92
CA VAL A 179 14.79 -14.98 -2.07
C VAL A 179 14.83 -14.02 -0.89
N VAL A 180 13.66 -13.53 -0.46
CA VAL A 180 13.54 -12.63 0.69
C VAL A 180 14.00 -13.32 1.98
N THR A 181 13.58 -14.58 2.19
CA THR A 181 13.99 -15.35 3.37
C THR A 181 15.52 -15.54 3.40
N GLU A 182 16.11 -15.99 2.30
CA GLU A 182 17.56 -16.17 2.19
C GLU A 182 18.33 -14.84 2.40
N ALA A 183 17.81 -13.73 1.85
CA ALA A 183 18.43 -12.42 2.00
C ALA A 183 18.35 -11.86 3.42
N LEU A 184 17.24 -12.09 4.12
CA LEU A 184 17.08 -11.74 5.53
C LEU A 184 18.02 -12.56 6.43
N GLU A 185 18.11 -13.87 6.22
CA GLU A 185 19.02 -14.77 6.96
C GLU A 185 20.49 -14.41 6.74
N ALA A 186 20.86 -14.01 5.53
CA ALA A 186 22.21 -13.57 5.19
C ALA A 186 22.51 -12.13 5.64
N GLY A 187 21.52 -11.38 6.15
CA GLY A 187 21.65 -9.96 6.48
C GLY A 187 21.89 -9.05 5.26
N ALA A 188 21.58 -9.56 4.07
CA ALA A 188 21.71 -8.81 2.81
C ALA A 188 20.50 -7.90 2.57
N LEU A 189 19.33 -8.24 3.12
CA LEU A 189 18.14 -7.41 3.13
C LEU A 189 17.93 -6.88 4.55
N LYS A 190 17.72 -5.57 4.66
CA LYS A 190 17.41 -4.91 5.94
C LYS A 190 15.94 -4.55 5.95
N PRO A 191 15.15 -5.16 6.82
CA PRO A 191 13.75 -4.78 6.96
C PRO A 191 13.63 -3.38 7.59
N VAL A 192 12.53 -2.70 7.32
CA VAL A 192 12.16 -1.47 8.01
C VAL A 192 11.73 -1.83 9.43
N GLU A 193 12.36 -1.21 10.44
CA GLU A 193 11.93 -1.41 11.83
C GLU A 193 10.47 -0.96 11.96
N ALA A 194 9.65 -1.79 12.62
CA ALA A 194 8.28 -1.43 12.92
C ALA A 194 8.26 -0.12 13.70
N CYS A 195 7.39 0.76 13.30
CA CYS A 195 7.31 2.12 13.79
C CYS A 195 7.11 2.15 15.29
N ALA A 196 8.01 2.81 15.97
CA ALA A 196 7.70 3.25 17.31
C ALA A 196 6.44 4.13 17.24
N PRO A 197 5.47 3.95 18.15
CA PRO A 197 4.32 4.85 18.18
C PRO A 197 4.83 6.29 18.18
N PRO A 198 4.18 7.21 17.46
CA PRO A 198 4.63 8.60 17.40
C PRO A 198 4.84 9.08 18.83
N THR A 199 6.06 9.44 19.17
CA THR A 199 6.38 10.05 20.45
C THR A 199 5.51 11.29 20.50
N ALA A 200 4.55 11.34 21.43
CA ALA A 200 3.66 12.48 21.59
C ALA A 200 4.53 13.73 21.63
N THR A 201 4.51 14.49 20.54
CA THR A 201 5.18 15.77 20.47
C THR A 201 4.50 16.61 21.51
N GLN A 202 5.19 16.86 22.63
CA GLN A 202 4.74 17.81 23.63
C GLN A 202 4.56 19.14 22.87
N THR A 203 3.31 19.46 22.57
CA THR A 203 2.93 20.83 22.19
C THR A 203 3.29 21.70 23.38
N ALA A 204 4.47 22.33 23.31
CA ALA A 204 4.85 23.38 24.22
C ALA A 204 3.81 24.50 24.08
N GLY A 205 2.88 24.53 25.02
CA GLY A 205 1.88 25.56 25.13
C GLY A 205 2.56 26.89 25.37
N THR A 206 2.71 27.68 24.33
CA THR A 206 3.08 29.09 24.46
C THR A 206 1.85 29.85 24.87
N THR A 207 1.60 29.88 26.16
CA THR A 207 0.60 30.78 26.77
C THR A 207 1.14 32.22 26.70
N SER A 208 0.86 32.93 25.61
CA SER A 208 1.09 34.36 25.52
C SER A 208 -0.01 35.09 26.30
N ALA A 209 0.29 35.42 27.53
CA ALA A 209 -0.55 36.33 28.33
C ALA A 209 -0.47 37.73 27.72
N ARG A 210 -1.47 38.12 26.94
CA ARG A 210 -1.70 39.52 26.61
C ARG A 210 -2.25 40.21 27.83
N ARG A 211 -1.42 41.03 28.48
CA ARG A 211 -1.88 42.07 29.46
C ARG A 211 -2.63 43.14 28.68
N PHE A 212 -3.90 43.28 28.97
CA PHE A 212 -4.63 44.49 28.67
C PHE A 212 -4.24 45.52 29.76
N GLY A 213 -3.58 46.60 29.38
CA GLY A 213 -3.36 47.80 30.16
C GLY A 213 -4.42 48.82 29.77
N SER A 214 -5.01 49.37 30.79
CA SER A 214 -5.95 50.51 30.92
C SER A 214 -5.83 51.60 29.88
#